data_2d9d43db840d9a72df874b05f93099fb
#
_entry.id   2d9d43db840d9a72df874b05f93099fb
#
_cell.length_a   1.000
_cell.length_b   1.000
_cell.length_c   1.000
_cell.angle_alpha   90.00
_cell.angle_beta   90.00
_cell.angle_gamma   90.00
#
_symmetry.space_group_name_H-M   'P 1'
#
loop_
_entity.id
_entity.type
_entity.pdbx_description
1 polymer ?
#
loop_
_entity_poly.entity_id
_entity_poly.type
_entity_poly.pdbx_seq_one_letter_code
_entity_poly.pdbx_strand_id
1 'polypeptide(L)'
;NQIIEVVQENRIRGTIEKIYSLKKVAKNNDFNAILTFLLSLLSDFQKYYEKEPDPTKDMLFAGRDYLLLTDAEYQQFIQEHEKLCQKYYRKNSPGAKLRNISIISAPVNEKEKEELDE
;
A
#
# COMPACT_ATOMS: atom_id res chain seq x y z
N ASN A 1 -6.61 16.31 6.63
CA ASN A 1 -6.26 14.96 6.83
C ASN A 1 -5.18 14.77 7.83
N GLN A 2 -5.54 14.07 8.89
CA GLN A 2 -4.63 13.83 10.00
C GLN A 2 -3.40 13.05 9.60
N ILE A 3 -3.51 12.22 8.56
CA ILE A 3 -2.41 11.41 8.07
C ILE A 3 -1.26 12.27 7.57
N ILE A 4 -1.57 13.45 7.04
CA ILE A 4 -0.59 14.32 6.40
C ILE A 4 0.18 15.16 7.41
N GLU A 5 -0.29 15.25 8.64
CA GLU A 5 0.31 16.13 9.63
C GLU A 5 1.60 15.61 10.24
N VAL A 6 1.93 14.37 10.03
CA VAL A 6 3.05 13.76 10.71
C VAL A 6 4.33 13.98 9.92
N VAL A 7 5.21 14.80 10.45
CA VAL A 7 6.49 15.12 9.81
C VAL A 7 7.68 14.82 10.69
N GLN A 8 7.47 14.49 11.95
CA GLN A 8 8.55 14.17 12.87
C GLN A 8 8.80 12.68 12.91
N GLU A 9 10.05 12.30 13.05
CA GLU A 9 10.45 10.90 13.03
C GLU A 9 9.71 10.04 14.06
N ASN A 10 9.53 10.55 15.27
CA ASN A 10 8.80 9.83 16.32
C ASN A 10 7.34 9.58 15.96
N ARG A 11 6.78 10.44 15.12
CA ARG A 11 5.38 10.35 14.72
C ARG A 11 5.18 9.55 13.45
N ILE A 12 6.25 9.32 12.71
CA ILE A 12 6.16 8.56 11.46
C ILE A 12 5.59 7.16 11.71
N ARG A 13 6.04 6.51 12.78
CA ARG A 13 5.51 5.19 13.13
C ARG A 13 4.04 5.24 13.50
N GLY A 14 3.65 6.24 14.29
CA GLY A 14 2.25 6.42 14.63
C GLY A 14 1.39 6.69 13.41
N THR A 15 1.93 7.43 12.46
CA THR A 15 1.24 7.70 11.20
C THR A 15 1.06 6.42 10.39
N ILE A 16 2.09 5.62 10.31
CA ILE A 16 2.04 4.34 9.60
C ILE A 16 0.99 3.43 10.23
N GLU A 17 0.96 3.37 11.55
CA GLU A 17 -0.04 2.58 12.27
C GLU A 17 -1.45 3.11 12.03
N LYS A 18 -1.63 4.42 11.98
CA LYS A 18 -2.91 5.04 11.68
C LYS A 18 -3.37 4.74 10.27
N ILE A 19 -2.47 4.83 9.31
CA ILE A 19 -2.78 4.49 7.92
C ILE A 19 -3.23 3.05 7.83
N TYR A 20 -2.54 2.17 8.53
CA TYR A 20 -2.87 0.77 8.53
C TYR A 20 -4.25 0.51 9.16
N SER A 21 -4.55 1.19 10.26
CA SER A 21 -5.86 1.10 10.91
C SER A 21 -6.96 1.64 10.03
N LEU A 22 -6.72 2.76 9.36
CA LEU A 22 -7.68 3.32 8.40
C LEU A 22 -7.95 2.36 7.25
N LYS A 23 -6.91 1.69 6.78
CA LYS A 23 -7.05 0.69 5.74
C LYS A 23 -7.96 -0.45 6.18
N LYS A 24 -7.88 -0.85 7.46
CA LYS A 24 -8.76 -1.87 8.01
C LYS A 24 -10.19 -1.38 8.19
N VAL A 25 -10.32 -0.13 8.64
CA VAL A 25 -11.64 0.46 8.87
C VAL A 25 -12.32 0.82 7.56
N ALA A 26 -11.56 1.22 6.57
CA ALA A 26 -12.10 1.59 5.26
C ALA A 26 -12.55 0.40 4.43
N LYS A 27 -12.89 -0.71 5.08
CA LYS A 27 -13.42 -1.90 4.42
C LYS A 27 -14.81 -1.72 3.85
N ASN A 28 -15.41 -0.57 4.09
CA ASN A 28 -16.74 -0.27 3.57
C ASN A 28 -16.77 -0.09 2.06
N ASN A 29 -15.63 -0.23 1.39
CA ASN A 29 -15.55 -0.21 -0.08
C ASN A 29 -16.13 1.06 -0.70
N ASP A 30 -16.08 2.16 0.02
CA ASP A 30 -16.52 3.44 -0.51
C ASP A 30 -15.61 3.84 -1.66
N PHE A 31 -16.21 4.00 -2.83
CA PHE A 31 -15.45 4.38 -4.02
C PHE A 31 -14.66 5.67 -3.80
N ASN A 32 -15.26 6.63 -3.11
CA ASN A 32 -14.57 7.91 -2.86
C ASN A 32 -13.34 7.72 -1.99
N ALA A 33 -13.38 6.81 -1.02
CA ALA A 33 -12.23 6.51 -0.20
C ALA A 33 -11.12 5.85 -1.03
N ILE A 34 -11.48 4.93 -1.89
CA ILE A 34 -10.53 4.28 -2.79
C ILE A 34 -9.95 5.29 -3.76
N LEU A 35 -10.79 6.13 -4.35
CA LEU A 35 -10.35 7.17 -5.27
C LEU A 35 -9.38 8.13 -4.59
N THR A 36 -9.69 8.57 -3.39
CA THR A 36 -8.82 9.47 -2.63
C THR A 36 -7.47 8.81 -2.37
N PHE A 37 -7.47 7.54 -2.01
CA PHE A 37 -6.24 6.80 -1.80
C PHE A 37 -5.40 6.74 -3.08
N LEU A 38 -6.02 6.40 -4.19
CA LEU A 38 -5.30 6.29 -5.47
C LEU A 38 -4.74 7.64 -5.93
N LEU A 39 -5.51 8.71 -5.77
CA LEU A 39 -5.05 10.04 -6.13
C LEU A 39 -3.90 10.50 -5.24
N SER A 40 -3.97 10.18 -3.96
CA SER A 40 -2.89 10.49 -3.02
C SER A 40 -1.61 9.75 -3.42
N LEU A 41 -1.74 8.48 -3.76
CA LEU A 41 -0.60 7.68 -4.19
C LEU A 41 0.01 8.23 -5.47
N LEU A 42 -0.82 8.58 -6.43
CA LEU A 42 -0.36 9.19 -7.69
C LEU A 42 0.40 10.49 -7.42
N SER A 43 -0.14 11.33 -6.55
CA SER A 43 0.48 12.60 -6.20
C SER A 43 1.86 12.39 -5.57
N ASP A 44 1.98 11.41 -4.69
CA ASP A 44 3.25 11.11 -4.04
C ASP A 44 4.29 10.67 -5.06
N PHE A 45 3.91 9.83 -6.02
CA PHE A 45 4.82 9.42 -7.07
C PHE A 45 5.23 10.58 -7.97
N GLN A 46 4.29 11.46 -8.31
CA GLN A 46 4.60 12.63 -9.13
C GLN A 46 5.62 13.52 -8.44
N LYS A 47 5.44 13.79 -7.16
CA LYS A 47 6.37 14.59 -6.39
C LYS A 47 7.75 13.96 -6.32
N TYR A 48 7.78 12.64 -6.16
CA TYR A 48 9.04 11.91 -6.11
C TYR A 48 9.80 12.07 -7.43
N TYR A 49 9.14 11.80 -8.56
CA TYR A 49 9.79 11.87 -9.86
C TYR A 49 10.21 13.29 -10.24
N GLU A 50 9.54 14.30 -9.72
CA GLU A 50 9.94 15.68 -9.94
C GLU A 50 11.24 16.02 -9.22
N LYS A 51 11.51 15.38 -8.09
CA LYS A 51 12.66 15.71 -7.26
C LYS A 51 13.85 14.80 -7.48
N GLU A 52 13.61 13.57 -7.93
CA GLU A 52 14.67 12.59 -8.02
C GLU A 52 15.10 12.37 -9.47
N PRO A 53 16.30 12.78 -9.85
CA PRO A 53 16.77 12.58 -11.23
C PRO A 53 17.09 11.13 -11.56
N ASP A 54 17.34 10.28 -10.56
CA ASP A 54 17.63 8.87 -10.77
C ASP A 54 16.75 7.99 -9.88
N PRO A 55 15.53 7.69 -10.33
CA PRO A 55 14.62 6.86 -9.51
C PRO A 55 15.12 5.45 -9.25
N THR A 56 16.04 4.94 -10.07
CA THR A 56 16.49 3.57 -9.92
C THR A 56 17.24 3.32 -8.61
N LYS A 57 17.83 4.36 -8.04
CA LYS A 57 18.60 4.21 -6.81
C LYS A 57 17.74 3.83 -5.61
N ASP A 58 16.46 4.11 -5.65
CA ASP A 58 15.55 3.83 -4.54
C ASP A 58 14.78 2.54 -4.71
N MET A 59 15.05 1.79 -5.76
CA MET A 59 14.45 0.49 -5.98
C MET A 59 12.92 0.51 -5.98
N LEU A 60 12.36 1.53 -6.62
CA LEU A 60 10.92 1.60 -6.78
C LEU A 60 10.41 0.46 -7.63
N PHE A 61 9.26 -0.06 -7.28
CA PHE A 61 8.59 -0.97 -8.18
C PHE A 61 7.08 -0.83 -8.02
N ALA A 62 6.38 -1.17 -9.08
CA ALA A 62 4.93 -1.35 -9.04
C ALA A 62 4.65 -2.66 -9.74
N GLY A 63 3.82 -3.47 -9.14
CA GLY A 63 3.56 -4.79 -9.68
C GLY A 63 2.10 -5.17 -9.58
N ARG A 64 1.72 -6.14 -10.38
CA ARG A 64 0.38 -6.68 -10.40
C ARG A 64 0.48 -8.19 -10.55
N ASP A 65 -0.17 -8.89 -9.62
CA ASP A 65 -0.28 -10.34 -9.68
C ASP A 65 -1.75 -10.73 -9.71
N TYR A 66 -2.03 -11.81 -10.40
CA TYR A 66 -3.37 -12.39 -10.42
C TYR A 66 -3.33 -13.70 -9.67
N LEU A 67 -4.01 -13.73 -8.53
CA LEU A 67 -4.03 -14.91 -7.66
C LEU A 67 -5.45 -15.44 -7.61
N LEU A 68 -5.61 -16.73 -7.85
CA LEU A 68 -6.91 -17.39 -7.78
C LEU A 68 -7.02 -18.03 -6.41
N LEU A 69 -7.83 -17.42 -5.54
CA LEU A 69 -7.90 -17.79 -4.14
C LEU A 69 -9.34 -17.99 -3.70
N THR A 70 -9.56 -19.02 -2.87
CA THR A 70 -10.83 -19.12 -2.15
C THR A 70 -10.91 -18.00 -1.12
N ASP A 71 -12.11 -17.78 -0.57
CA ASP A 71 -12.28 -16.76 0.46
C ASP A 71 -11.39 -17.05 1.67
N ALA A 72 -11.28 -18.30 2.06
CA ALA A 72 -10.41 -18.67 3.19
C ALA A 72 -8.95 -18.41 2.89
N GLU A 73 -8.51 -18.75 1.69
CA GLU A 73 -7.14 -18.49 1.26
C GLU A 73 -6.87 -16.99 1.18
N TYR A 74 -7.84 -16.23 0.71
CA TYR A 74 -7.70 -14.78 0.61
C TYR A 74 -7.55 -14.15 1.99
N GLN A 75 -8.38 -14.59 2.95
CA GLN A 75 -8.27 -14.10 4.33
C GLN A 75 -6.90 -14.42 4.92
N GLN A 76 -6.41 -15.63 4.67
CA GLN A 76 -5.10 -16.05 5.15
C GLN A 76 -3.99 -15.18 4.51
N PHE A 77 -4.11 -14.93 3.22
CA PHE A 77 -3.17 -14.06 2.51
C PHE A 77 -3.10 -12.67 3.15
N ILE A 78 -4.25 -12.07 3.43
CA ILE A 78 -4.32 -10.75 4.04
C ILE A 78 -3.71 -10.77 5.44
N GLN A 79 -3.99 -11.82 6.23
CA GLN A 79 -3.40 -11.94 7.56
C GLN A 79 -1.89 -12.07 7.52
N GLU A 80 -1.38 -12.84 6.58
CA GLU A 80 0.06 -12.99 6.41
C GLU A 80 0.71 -11.69 5.98
N HIS A 81 0.05 -10.95 5.11
CA HIS A 81 0.52 -9.63 4.71
C HIS A 81 0.59 -8.69 5.91
N GLU A 82 -0.42 -8.70 6.77
CA GLU A 82 -0.42 -7.88 7.97
C GLU A 82 0.73 -8.25 8.90
N LYS A 83 0.96 -9.53 9.08
CA LYS A 83 2.06 -10.01 9.93
C LYS A 83 3.41 -9.59 9.37
N LEU A 84 3.55 -9.66 8.05
CA LEU A 84 4.79 -9.24 7.40
C LEU A 84 5.05 -7.75 7.66
N CYS A 85 4.06 -6.91 7.51
CA CYS A 85 4.20 -5.49 7.77
C CYS A 85 4.54 -5.22 9.24
N GLN A 86 3.84 -5.90 10.16
CA GLN A 86 4.08 -5.74 11.60
C GLN A 86 5.50 -6.12 11.98
N LYS A 87 6.06 -7.12 11.33
CA LYS A 87 7.43 -7.54 11.58
C LYS A 87 8.43 -6.41 11.37
N TYR A 88 8.14 -5.51 10.45
CA TYR A 88 9.06 -4.43 10.09
C TYR A 88 8.69 -3.07 10.65
N TYR A 89 7.56 -2.93 11.33
CA TYR A 89 7.12 -1.64 11.85
C TYR A 89 8.13 -0.99 12.78
N ARG A 90 8.74 -1.77 13.63
CA ARG A 90 9.57 -1.23 14.71
C ARG A 90 11.06 -1.31 14.40
N LYS A 91 11.40 -1.68 13.20
CA LYS A 91 12.79 -1.70 12.81
C LYS A 91 13.27 -0.28 12.55
N ASN A 92 14.41 0.04 13.11
CA ASN A 92 15.01 1.35 12.97
C ASN A 92 16.51 1.19 12.80
N SER A 93 16.89 0.58 11.72
CA SER A 93 18.29 0.31 11.42
C SER A 93 18.98 1.57 10.91
N PRO A 94 20.29 1.72 11.16
CA PRO A 94 21.02 2.86 10.60
C PRO A 94 20.88 2.91 9.08
N GLY A 95 20.63 4.12 8.55
CA GLY A 95 20.44 4.30 7.12
C GLY A 95 19.07 3.93 6.61
N ALA A 96 18.14 3.59 7.50
CA ALA A 96 16.77 3.25 7.10
C ALA A 96 16.08 4.46 6.47
N LYS A 97 15.29 4.20 5.43
CA LYS A 97 14.48 5.20 4.76
C LYS A 97 13.02 4.83 4.92
N LEU A 98 12.17 5.83 5.09
CA LEU A 98 10.74 5.59 5.14
C LEU A 98 10.24 5.22 3.75
N ARG A 99 9.53 4.11 3.66
CA ARG A 99 8.99 3.62 2.40
C ARG A 99 7.48 3.54 2.45
N ASN A 100 6.84 3.93 1.37
CA ASN A 100 5.42 3.72 1.20
C ASN A 100 5.21 2.35 0.56
N ILE A 101 4.65 1.43 1.32
CA ILE A 101 4.26 0.11 0.83
C ILE A 101 2.74 0.09 0.78
N SER A 102 2.20 0.23 -0.41
CA SER A 102 0.76 0.25 -0.61
C SER A 102 0.32 -1.05 -1.26
N ILE A 103 -0.81 -1.56 -0.82
CA ILE A 103 -1.38 -2.76 -1.41
C ILE A 103 -2.80 -2.47 -1.84
N ILE A 104 -3.16 -2.91 -3.02
CA ILE A 104 -4.48 -2.76 -3.60
C ILE A 104 -4.94 -4.12 -4.04
N SER A 105 -6.15 -4.49 -3.65
CA SER A 105 -6.72 -5.76 -4.05
C SER A 105 -8.18 -5.56 -4.44
N ALA A 106 -8.56 -6.17 -5.54
CA ALA A 106 -9.92 -6.08 -6.03
C ALA A 106 -10.23 -7.32 -6.86
N PRO A 107 -11.50 -7.70 -6.98
CA PRO A 107 -11.87 -8.77 -7.88
C PRO A 107 -11.53 -8.41 -9.31
N VAL A 108 -11.09 -9.40 -10.07
CA VAL A 108 -10.92 -9.24 -11.50
C VAL A 108 -12.29 -9.31 -12.16
N ASN A 109 -12.58 -8.43 -13.11
CA ASN A 109 -13.84 -8.47 -13.81
C ASN A 109 -13.89 -9.68 -14.75
N GLU A 110 -15.10 -10.08 -15.13
CA GLU A 110 -15.30 -11.30 -15.91
C GLU A 110 -14.53 -11.31 -17.23
N LYS A 111 -14.44 -10.18 -17.88
CA LYS A 111 -13.75 -10.07 -19.16
C LYS A 111 -12.25 -10.32 -18.98
N GLU A 112 -11.65 -9.73 -17.97
CA GLU A 112 -10.22 -9.94 -17.71
C GLU A 112 -9.95 -11.39 -17.31
N LYS A 113 -10.87 -12.00 -16.57
CA LYS A 113 -10.74 -13.39 -16.18
C LYS A 113 -10.74 -14.30 -17.40
N GLU A 114 -11.60 -14.05 -18.36
CA GLU A 114 -11.65 -14.81 -19.60
C GLU A 114 -10.33 -14.71 -20.36
N GLU A 115 -9.75 -13.52 -20.44
CA GLU A 115 -8.48 -13.32 -21.09
C GLU A 115 -7.34 -14.10 -20.41
N LEU A 116 -7.38 -14.16 -19.10
CA LEU A 116 -6.36 -14.90 -18.35
C LEU A 116 -6.50 -16.40 -18.48
N ASP A 117 -7.71 -16.90 -18.67
CA ASP A 117 -7.97 -18.33 -18.81
C ASP A 117 -7.59 -18.86 -20.21
N GLU A 118 -7.35 -17.96 -21.13
CA GLU A 118 -6.85 -18.35 -22.45
C GLU A 118 -5.33 -18.56 -22.45
#